data_5a94ac7abe131e6b2faebdaa8ddc6cd5
#
_entry.id   5a94ac7abe131e6b2faebdaa8ddc6cd5
#
_cell.length_a   1.000
_cell.length_b   1.000
_cell.length_c   1.000
_cell.angle_alpha   90.00
_cell.angle_beta   90.00
_cell.angle_gamma   90.00
#
_symmetry.space_group_name_H-M   'P 1'
#
loop_
_entity.id
_entity.type
_entity.pdbx_description
1 polymer ?
#
loop_
_entity_poly.entity_id
_entity_poly.type
_entity_poly.pdbx_seq_one_letter_code
_entity_poly.pdbx_strand_id
1 'polypeptide(L)'
;MGEEAEARALAHLLHQGLALVERNYRVAGGPNARGGEVDLILRERDGTLVFAEVRARRSMSHGGAAASVGATKQQRLVFAAQHYLLRRQPPPPCRFDVIAIDGERIEWLKGAFDAA
;
A
#
# COMPACT_ATOMS: atom_id res chain seq x y z
N MET A 1 -14.46 8.86 -4.27
CA MET A 1 -13.83 8.81 -2.93
C MET A 1 -12.46 8.18 -2.99
N GLY A 2 -12.36 6.91 -3.39
CA GLY A 2 -11.07 6.21 -3.42
C GLY A 2 -10.05 6.82 -4.36
N GLU A 3 -10.48 7.22 -5.54
CA GLU A 3 -9.54 7.79 -6.53
C GLU A 3 -8.95 9.11 -6.07
N GLU A 4 -9.75 9.94 -5.42
CA GLU A 4 -9.27 11.22 -4.92
C GLU A 4 -8.26 11.02 -3.80
N ALA A 5 -8.55 10.12 -2.87
CA ALA A 5 -7.62 9.80 -1.78
C ALA A 5 -6.32 9.23 -2.32
N GLU A 6 -6.40 8.30 -3.29
CA GLU A 6 -5.21 7.74 -3.90
C GLU A 6 -4.38 8.80 -4.62
N ALA A 7 -5.04 9.72 -5.32
CA ALA A 7 -4.33 10.79 -6.02
C ALA A 7 -3.58 11.69 -5.04
N ARG A 8 -4.22 12.01 -3.90
CA ARG A 8 -3.58 12.83 -2.86
C ARG A 8 -2.40 12.11 -2.22
N ALA A 9 -2.58 10.83 -1.93
CA ALA A 9 -1.51 10.01 -1.36
C ALA A 9 -0.34 9.93 -2.33
N LEU A 10 -0.61 9.67 -3.60
CA LEU A 10 0.43 9.60 -4.62
C LEU A 10 1.20 10.91 -4.73
N ALA A 11 0.49 12.03 -4.80
CA ALA A 11 1.13 13.34 -4.90
C ALA A 11 2.05 13.57 -3.70
N HIS A 12 1.60 13.21 -2.50
CA HIS A 12 2.41 13.36 -1.30
C HIS A 12 3.70 12.52 -1.37
N LEU A 13 3.57 11.26 -1.78
CA LEU A 13 4.72 10.36 -1.85
C LEU A 13 5.71 10.78 -2.94
N LEU A 14 5.20 11.24 -4.08
CA LEU A 14 6.07 11.75 -5.14
C LEU A 14 6.83 12.98 -4.67
N HIS A 15 6.17 13.85 -3.92
CA HIS A 15 6.82 15.03 -3.35
C HIS A 15 7.91 14.64 -2.35
N GLN A 16 7.74 13.51 -1.68
CA GLN A 16 8.75 13.00 -0.75
C GLN A 16 9.89 12.26 -1.44
N GLY A 17 9.85 12.16 -2.75
CA GLY A 17 10.97 11.60 -3.53
C GLY A 17 10.81 10.17 -4.01
N LEU A 18 9.65 9.55 -3.76
CA LEU A 18 9.39 8.21 -4.29
C LEU A 18 8.99 8.29 -5.75
N ALA A 19 9.21 7.21 -6.49
CA ALA A 19 8.78 7.10 -7.88
C ALA A 19 7.62 6.13 -7.98
N LEU A 20 6.62 6.46 -8.79
CA LEU A 20 5.50 5.56 -9.01
C LEU A 20 5.91 4.42 -9.94
N VAL A 21 5.60 3.19 -9.53
CA VAL A 21 5.82 2.01 -10.36
C VAL A 21 4.50 1.56 -10.99
N GLU A 22 3.47 1.41 -10.18
CA GLU A 22 2.18 0.95 -10.69
C GLU A 22 1.06 1.36 -9.74
N ARG A 23 -0.14 1.58 -10.29
CA ARG A 23 -1.34 1.89 -9.50
C ARG A 23 -2.34 0.77 -9.65
N ASN A 24 -3.08 0.52 -8.57
CA ASN A 24 -4.20 -0.43 -8.56
C ASN A 24 -3.81 -1.78 -9.15
N TYR A 25 -2.74 -2.34 -8.59
CA TYR A 25 -2.30 -3.66 -9.00
C TYR A 25 -3.22 -4.70 -8.40
N ARG A 26 -3.86 -5.51 -9.25
CA ARG A 26 -4.84 -6.50 -8.80
C ARG A 26 -4.48 -7.87 -9.31
N VAL A 27 -4.73 -8.87 -8.45
CA VAL A 27 -4.52 -10.27 -8.76
C VAL A 27 -5.83 -11.00 -8.50
N ALA A 28 -6.34 -11.69 -9.50
CA ALA A 28 -7.57 -12.46 -9.35
C ALA A 28 -7.34 -13.65 -8.43
N GLY A 29 -8.35 -13.98 -7.62
CA GLY A 29 -8.29 -15.16 -6.77
C GLY A 29 -8.64 -16.41 -7.56
N GLY A 30 -8.31 -17.57 -6.99
CA GLY A 30 -8.72 -18.85 -7.50
C GLY A 30 -10.13 -19.20 -7.00
N PRO A 31 -10.62 -20.40 -7.34
CA PRO A 31 -11.98 -20.81 -6.96
C PRO A 31 -12.25 -20.79 -5.46
N ASN A 32 -11.22 -21.05 -4.65
CA ASN A 32 -11.35 -21.11 -3.20
C ASN A 32 -10.44 -20.10 -2.50
N ALA A 33 -9.94 -19.09 -3.22
CA ALA A 33 -9.01 -18.15 -2.67
C ALA A 33 -9.38 -16.74 -3.10
N ARG A 34 -9.28 -15.80 -2.20
CA ARG A 34 -9.46 -14.39 -2.52
C ARG A 34 -8.25 -13.90 -3.30
N GLY A 35 -8.48 -12.96 -4.20
CA GLY A 35 -7.38 -12.27 -4.86
C GLY A 35 -6.73 -11.27 -3.93
N GLY A 36 -5.94 -10.40 -4.49
CA GLY A 36 -5.28 -9.35 -3.75
C GLY A 36 -5.20 -8.07 -4.54
N GLU A 37 -4.86 -6.99 -3.85
CA GLU A 37 -4.74 -5.70 -4.52
C GLU A 37 -3.81 -4.79 -3.72
N VAL A 38 -3.05 -3.98 -4.45
CA VAL A 38 -2.19 -2.94 -3.90
C VAL A 38 -2.59 -1.63 -4.55
N ASP A 39 -2.92 -0.63 -3.73
CA ASP A 39 -3.35 0.67 -4.26
C ASP A 39 -2.22 1.36 -5.02
N LEU A 40 -1.02 1.39 -4.43
CA LEU A 40 0.13 2.04 -5.05
C LEU A 40 1.37 1.18 -4.84
N ILE A 41 2.14 0.98 -5.91
CA ILE A 41 3.47 0.40 -5.83
C ILE A 41 4.45 1.50 -6.21
N LEU A 42 5.38 1.79 -5.29
CA LEU A 42 6.34 2.86 -5.48
C LEU A 42 7.75 2.34 -5.23
N ARG A 43 8.72 3.16 -5.58
CA ARG A 43 10.12 2.80 -5.37
C ARG A 43 10.84 3.97 -4.72
N GLU A 44 11.58 3.67 -3.65
CA GLU A 44 12.48 4.63 -3.04
C GLU A 44 13.73 4.80 -3.87
N ARG A 45 14.50 5.85 -3.58
CA ARG A 45 15.75 6.12 -4.29
C ARG A 45 16.77 5.02 -4.14
N ASP A 46 16.73 4.28 -3.02
CA ASP A 46 17.64 3.17 -2.77
C ASP A 46 17.18 1.87 -3.43
N GLY A 47 16.05 1.88 -4.14
CA GLY A 47 15.53 0.70 -4.82
C GLY A 47 14.51 -0.10 -4.04
N THR A 48 14.24 0.26 -2.78
CA THR A 48 13.22 -0.43 -1.98
C THR A 48 11.85 -0.24 -2.63
N LEU A 49 11.11 -1.34 -2.82
CA LEU A 49 9.73 -1.28 -3.29
C LEU A 49 8.79 -1.06 -2.11
N VAL A 50 7.85 -0.17 -2.30
CA VAL A 50 6.87 0.19 -1.29
C VAL A 50 5.49 -0.20 -1.79
N PHE A 51 4.83 -1.12 -1.08
CA PHE A 51 3.47 -1.53 -1.38
C PHE A 51 2.56 -0.78 -0.42
N ALA A 52 1.81 0.18 -0.94
CA ALA A 52 1.08 1.11 -0.12
C ALA A 52 -0.43 0.90 -0.19
N GLU A 53 -1.07 0.90 0.96
CA GLU A 53 -2.52 0.90 1.11
C GLU A 53 -2.95 2.32 1.48
N VAL A 54 -3.93 2.84 0.77
CA VAL A 54 -4.46 4.19 1.02
C VAL A 54 -5.80 4.07 1.74
N ARG A 55 -5.93 4.77 2.86
CA ARG A 55 -7.15 4.77 3.67
C ARG A 55 -7.65 6.18 3.84
N ALA A 56 -8.88 6.44 3.39
CA ALA A 56 -9.56 7.71 3.64
C ALA A 56 -10.46 7.53 4.85
N ARG A 57 -10.29 8.37 5.86
CA ARG A 57 -11.03 8.28 7.11
C ARG A 57 -11.48 9.63 7.56
N ARG A 58 -12.60 9.65 8.30
CA ARG A 58 -13.09 10.89 8.89
C ARG A 58 -12.39 11.21 10.21
N SER A 59 -11.85 10.18 10.87
CA SER A 59 -11.19 10.35 12.14
C SER A 59 -10.16 9.25 12.32
N MET A 60 -9.02 9.60 12.88
CA MET A 60 -7.97 8.66 13.21
C MET A 60 -7.85 8.47 14.72
N SER A 61 -8.94 8.69 15.44
CA SER A 61 -8.93 8.66 16.89
C SER A 61 -8.80 7.27 17.49
N HIS A 62 -9.04 6.21 16.73
CA HIS A 62 -9.03 4.85 17.25
C HIS A 62 -7.92 4.03 16.59
N GLY A 63 -6.76 3.97 17.24
CA GLY A 63 -5.67 3.11 16.83
C GLY A 63 -4.83 3.61 15.67
N GLY A 64 -5.14 4.77 15.11
CA GLY A 64 -4.34 5.34 14.03
C GLY A 64 -4.48 4.61 12.71
N ALA A 65 -3.59 4.94 11.76
CA ALA A 65 -3.66 4.45 10.40
C ALA A 65 -3.40 2.95 10.28
N ALA A 66 -2.41 2.45 11.01
CA ALA A 66 -2.05 1.03 10.92
C ALA A 66 -3.20 0.14 11.38
N ALA A 67 -3.90 0.53 12.45
CA ALA A 67 -5.01 -0.25 12.98
C ALA A 67 -6.22 -0.27 12.06
N SER A 68 -6.28 0.64 11.07
CA SER A 68 -7.39 0.67 10.11
C SER A 68 -7.28 -0.42 9.04
N VAL A 69 -6.15 -1.11 8.97
CA VAL A 69 -5.94 -2.18 7.99
C VAL A 69 -5.94 -3.51 8.73
N GLY A 70 -7.07 -4.21 8.67
CA GLY A 70 -7.24 -5.47 9.38
C GLY A 70 -6.48 -6.61 8.75
N ALA A 71 -6.45 -7.76 9.45
CA ALA A 71 -5.67 -8.91 9.04
C ALA A 71 -6.00 -9.41 7.63
N THR A 72 -7.30 -9.47 7.29
CA THR A 72 -7.72 -9.92 5.97
C THR A 72 -7.19 -8.99 4.87
N LYS A 73 -7.28 -7.69 5.11
CA LYS A 73 -6.78 -6.71 4.13
C LYS A 73 -5.27 -6.82 3.98
N GLN A 74 -4.55 -7.00 5.09
CA GLN A 74 -3.10 -7.20 5.05
C GLN A 74 -2.74 -8.43 4.25
N GLN A 75 -3.44 -9.54 4.46
CA GLN A 75 -3.18 -10.77 3.72
C GLN A 75 -3.38 -10.60 2.22
N ARG A 76 -4.44 -9.90 1.83
CA ARG A 76 -4.71 -9.65 0.42
C ARG A 76 -3.64 -8.76 -0.20
N LEU A 77 -3.17 -7.79 0.54
CA LEU A 77 -2.12 -6.89 0.07
C LEU A 77 -0.79 -7.64 -0.07
N VAL A 78 -0.45 -8.46 0.93
CA VAL A 78 0.76 -9.29 0.89
C VAL A 78 0.71 -10.26 -0.28
N PHE A 79 -0.45 -10.90 -0.51
CA PHE A 79 -0.62 -11.82 -1.61
C PHE A 79 -0.33 -11.14 -2.96
N ALA A 80 -0.91 -9.96 -3.17
CA ALA A 80 -0.68 -9.21 -4.40
C ALA A 80 0.78 -8.78 -4.55
N ALA A 81 1.41 -8.37 -3.46
CA ALA A 81 2.82 -7.99 -3.48
C ALA A 81 3.72 -9.16 -3.84
N GLN A 82 3.46 -10.34 -3.25
CA GLN A 82 4.23 -11.54 -3.58
C GLN A 82 4.08 -11.91 -5.05
N HIS A 83 2.87 -11.80 -5.58
CA HIS A 83 2.62 -12.05 -6.98
C HIS A 83 3.41 -11.07 -7.86
N TYR A 84 3.39 -9.80 -7.51
CA TYR A 84 4.14 -8.79 -8.24
C TYR A 84 5.64 -9.11 -8.23
N LEU A 85 6.16 -9.53 -7.09
CA LEU A 85 7.59 -9.81 -6.93
C LEU A 85 8.07 -11.01 -7.74
N LEU A 86 7.16 -11.87 -8.23
CA LEU A 86 7.55 -12.96 -9.12
C LEU A 86 8.21 -12.44 -10.41
N ARG A 87 7.93 -11.21 -10.77
CA ARG A 87 8.55 -10.58 -11.94
C ARG A 87 9.99 -10.16 -11.70
N ARG A 88 10.41 -10.16 -10.43
CA ARG A 88 11.72 -9.63 -10.05
C ARG A 88 12.48 -10.67 -9.27
N GLN A 89 13.49 -11.24 -9.92
CA GLN A 89 14.31 -12.27 -9.29
C GLN A 89 15.77 -11.90 -9.47
N PRO A 90 16.51 -11.69 -8.36
CA PRO A 90 16.05 -11.76 -6.97
C PRO A 90 15.17 -10.57 -6.60
N PRO A 91 14.24 -10.75 -5.64
CA PRO A 91 13.37 -9.65 -5.25
C PRO A 91 14.16 -8.55 -4.52
N PRO A 92 13.83 -7.28 -4.78
CA PRO A 92 14.46 -6.18 -4.05
C PRO A 92 13.92 -6.12 -2.63
N PRO A 93 14.57 -5.35 -1.75
CA PRO A 93 13.96 -5.04 -0.46
C PRO A 93 12.60 -4.40 -0.66
N CYS A 94 11.67 -4.71 0.22
CA CYS A 94 10.33 -4.13 0.13
C CYS A 94 9.75 -3.91 1.53
N ARG A 95 8.71 -3.07 1.59
CA ARG A 95 7.99 -2.85 2.83
C ARG A 95 6.53 -2.50 2.50
N PHE A 96 5.68 -2.62 3.52
CA PHE A 96 4.26 -2.32 3.41
C PHE A 96 3.96 -1.06 4.18
N ASP A 97 3.42 -0.06 3.50
CA ASP A 97 3.11 1.23 4.08
C ASP A 97 1.61 1.47 4.06
N VAL A 98 1.14 2.28 5.00
CA VAL A 98 -0.26 2.72 5.03
C VAL A 98 -0.25 4.25 4.99
N ILE A 99 -1.03 4.81 4.08
CA ILE A 99 -1.22 6.25 3.99
C ILE A 99 -2.66 6.52 4.37
N ALA A 100 -2.88 7.20 5.49
CA ALA A 100 -4.21 7.53 5.96
C ALA A 100 -4.49 9.01 5.72
N ILE A 101 -5.66 9.28 5.17
CA ILE A 101 -6.07 10.63 4.83
C ILE A 101 -7.33 10.94 5.63
N ASP A 102 -7.29 12.03 6.41
CA ASP A 102 -8.40 12.51 7.19
C ASP A 102 -8.55 14.01 6.93
N GLY A 103 -9.46 14.35 6.03
CA GLY A 103 -9.59 15.72 5.56
C GLY A 103 -8.29 16.17 4.89
N GLU A 104 -7.66 17.22 5.43
CA GLU A 104 -6.39 17.70 4.89
C GLU A 104 -5.18 17.01 5.49
N ARG A 105 -5.37 16.18 6.52
CA ARG A 105 -4.26 15.51 7.18
C ARG A 105 -3.89 14.25 6.41
N ILE A 106 -2.59 14.06 6.22
CA ILE A 106 -2.05 12.84 5.61
C ILE A 106 -1.06 12.26 6.61
N GLU A 107 -1.30 11.01 6.98
CA GLU A 107 -0.40 10.28 7.88
C GLU A 107 0.20 9.11 7.09
N TRP A 108 1.51 9.07 7.02
CA TRP A 108 2.24 8.03 6.29
C TRP A 108 2.96 7.14 7.30
N LEU A 109 2.52 5.91 7.41
CA LEU A 109 3.13 4.91 8.28
C LEU A 109 4.01 4.00 7.45
N LYS A 110 5.30 4.16 7.57
CA LYS A 110 6.29 3.32 6.89
C LYS A 110 6.45 2.01 7.64
N GLY A 111 6.44 0.90 6.90
CA GLY A 111 6.58 -0.41 7.51
C GLY A 111 5.49 -0.70 8.52
N ALA A 112 4.25 -0.45 8.11
CA ALA A 112 3.10 -0.56 9.02
C ALA A 112 2.84 -1.99 9.46
N PHE A 113 3.25 -2.99 8.67
CA PHE A 113 3.15 -4.40 9.03
C PHE A 113 4.12 -5.19 8.16
N ASP A 114 4.34 -6.46 8.54
CA ASP A 114 5.25 -7.37 7.85
C ASP A 114 4.49 -8.41 7.05
N ALA A 115 5.20 -9.03 6.10
CA ALA A 115 4.63 -10.06 5.24
C ALA A 115 4.49 -11.41 5.96
N ALA A 116 5.14 -11.57 7.07
CA ALA A 116 5.15 -12.85 7.80
C ALA A 116 3.83 -13.14 8.49
#